data_acb027a172c6c0a6dc3860dd8982ef4f
#
_entry.id   acb027a172c6c0a6dc3860dd8982ef4f
#
_cell.length_a   1.000
_cell.length_b   1.000
_cell.length_c   1.000
_cell.angle_alpha   90.00
_cell.angle_beta   90.00
_cell.angle_gamma   90.00
#
_symmetry.space_group_name_H-M   'P 1'
#
loop_
_entity.id
_entity.type
_entity.pdbx_description
1 polymer ?
#
loop_
_entity_poly.entity_id
_entity_poly.type
_entity_poly.pdbx_seq_one_letter_code
_entity_poly.pdbx_strand_id
1 'polypeptide(L)'
;MNYKETLDWMFNKLPMYQRIGAAAYKADLNTTIEILDYLNNPQDNFKSVHIAGTNGKGSTSHSLASVFQAAGFKTGLYTSPHLRDFRERIRINGQMIPEDNVVTFIEQHKQKLEELELSFFEMTVAMAFDYFSK
;
A
#
# COMPACT_ATOMS: atom_id res chain seq x y z
N MET A 1 15.66 6.63 -10.06
CA MET A 1 16.15 5.76 -8.94
C MET A 1 16.05 4.29 -9.35
N ASN A 2 16.93 3.45 -8.85
CA ASN A 2 16.72 2.01 -8.94
C ASN A 2 15.82 1.54 -7.77
N TYR A 3 15.42 0.27 -7.78
CA TYR A 3 14.51 -0.27 -6.76
C TYR A 3 15.10 -0.19 -5.34
N LYS A 4 16.38 -0.49 -5.19
CA LYS A 4 17.04 -0.39 -3.88
C LYS A 4 17.04 1.04 -3.34
N GLU A 5 17.39 2.00 -4.17
CA GLU A 5 17.38 3.42 -3.80
C GLU A 5 15.97 3.87 -3.43
N THR A 6 14.97 3.38 -4.15
CA THR A 6 13.56 3.67 -3.86
C THR A 6 13.16 3.15 -2.49
N LEU A 7 13.51 1.90 -2.17
CA LEU A 7 13.25 1.32 -0.85
C LEU A 7 13.96 2.11 0.26
N ASP A 8 15.24 2.44 0.05
CA ASP A 8 16.01 3.22 1.01
C ASP A 8 15.35 4.58 1.28
N TRP A 9 14.88 5.25 0.22
CA TRP A 9 14.13 6.50 0.35
C TRP A 9 12.86 6.32 1.18
N MET A 10 12.06 5.32 0.84
CA MET A 10 10.79 5.05 1.55
C MET A 10 11.01 4.78 3.03
N PHE A 11 11.98 3.94 3.38
CA PHE A 11 12.24 3.55 4.75
C PHE A 11 12.89 4.67 5.58
N ASN A 12 13.64 5.57 4.95
CA ASN A 12 14.35 6.63 5.65
C ASN A 12 13.57 7.94 5.75
N LYS A 13 12.73 8.24 4.75
CA LYS A 13 12.03 9.53 4.68
C LYS A 13 10.64 9.52 5.31
N LEU A 14 9.96 8.38 5.28
CA LEU A 14 8.59 8.29 5.75
C LEU A 14 8.53 7.72 7.17
N PRO A 15 7.82 8.37 8.11
CA PRO A 15 7.70 7.86 9.48
C PRO A 15 6.98 6.50 9.49
N MET A 16 7.50 5.57 10.29
CA MET A 16 7.03 4.20 10.37
C MET A 16 6.81 3.80 11.82
N TYR A 17 5.61 3.32 12.14
CA TYR A 17 5.27 2.93 13.51
C TYR A 17 6.23 1.88 14.08
N GLN A 18 6.60 0.89 13.29
CA GLN A 18 7.52 -0.18 13.72
C GLN A 18 8.91 0.34 14.08
N ARG A 19 9.34 1.47 13.51
CA ARG A 19 10.66 2.06 13.75
C ARG A 19 10.65 3.13 14.82
N ILE A 20 9.65 4.01 14.84
CA ILE A 20 9.58 5.16 15.75
C ILE A 20 8.41 5.09 16.74
N GLY A 21 7.65 4.00 16.74
CA GLY A 21 6.57 3.75 17.69
C GLY A 21 5.39 4.68 17.53
N ALA A 22 4.79 5.06 18.66
CA ALA A 22 3.57 5.86 18.69
C ALA A 22 3.70 7.22 17.99
N ALA A 23 4.92 7.75 17.84
CA ALA A 23 5.16 9.03 17.15
C ALA A 23 4.79 8.99 15.67
N ALA A 24 4.74 7.79 15.06
CA ALA A 24 4.31 7.63 13.66
C ALA A 24 2.79 7.49 13.51
N TYR A 25 2.06 7.36 14.62
CA TYR A 25 0.61 7.17 14.59
C TYR A 25 -0.12 8.48 14.30
N LYS A 26 -1.07 8.42 13.38
CA LYS A 26 -1.96 9.54 13.05
C LYS A 26 -3.39 9.18 13.45
N ALA A 27 -4.02 10.05 14.26
CA ALA A 27 -5.36 9.82 14.82
C ALA A 27 -6.50 10.04 13.82
N ASP A 28 -6.23 10.61 12.63
CA ASP A 28 -7.24 10.95 11.63
C ASP A 28 -6.82 10.47 10.22
N LEU A 29 -7.73 10.66 9.26
CA LEU A 29 -7.54 10.29 7.87
C LEU A 29 -7.26 11.48 6.94
N ASN A 30 -6.96 12.66 7.47
CA ASN A 30 -6.83 13.87 6.65
C ASN A 30 -5.78 13.74 5.56
N THR A 31 -4.57 13.29 5.90
CA THR A 31 -3.50 13.12 4.91
C THR A 31 -3.78 11.97 3.95
N THR A 32 -4.45 10.92 4.40
CA THR A 32 -4.88 9.82 3.52
C THR A 32 -5.90 10.33 2.50
N ILE A 33 -6.87 11.11 2.93
CA ILE A 33 -7.87 11.71 2.03
C ILE A 33 -7.19 12.62 1.02
N GLU A 34 -6.24 13.46 1.46
CA GLU A 34 -5.53 14.38 0.58
C GLU A 34 -4.70 13.66 -0.49
N ILE A 35 -3.95 12.61 -0.12
CA ILE A 35 -3.16 11.89 -1.12
C ILE A 35 -4.06 11.13 -2.10
N LEU A 36 -5.16 10.56 -1.63
CA LEU A 36 -6.09 9.85 -2.52
C LEU A 36 -6.79 10.83 -3.47
N ASP A 37 -7.16 12.03 -3.00
CA ASP A 37 -7.71 13.08 -3.85
C ASP A 37 -6.70 13.51 -4.92
N TYR A 38 -5.45 13.72 -4.53
CA TYR A 38 -4.36 14.03 -5.46
C TYR A 38 -4.20 12.95 -6.55
N LEU A 39 -4.41 11.68 -6.21
CA LEU A 39 -4.34 10.54 -7.14
C LEU A 39 -5.65 10.30 -7.91
N ASN A 40 -6.62 11.21 -7.84
CA ASN A 40 -7.94 11.12 -8.46
C ASN A 40 -8.80 9.98 -7.89
N ASN A 41 -8.72 9.75 -6.59
CA ASN A 41 -9.55 8.79 -5.84
C ASN A 41 -9.58 7.40 -6.49
N PRO A 42 -8.41 6.73 -6.60
CA PRO A 42 -8.31 5.43 -7.26
C PRO A 42 -9.16 4.34 -6.60
N GLN A 43 -9.47 4.49 -5.31
CA GLN A 43 -10.32 3.54 -4.57
C GLN A 43 -11.76 3.49 -5.10
N ASP A 44 -12.21 4.51 -5.82
CA ASP A 44 -13.55 4.53 -6.41
C ASP A 44 -13.65 3.65 -7.67
N ASN A 45 -12.54 3.20 -8.21
CA ASN A 45 -12.46 2.43 -9.44
C ASN A 45 -12.58 0.92 -9.24
N PHE A 46 -12.70 0.45 -8.01
CA PHE A 46 -12.83 -0.97 -7.71
C PHE A 46 -13.65 -1.19 -6.43
N LYS A 47 -14.18 -2.40 -6.28
CA LYS A 47 -14.86 -2.79 -5.05
C LYS A 47 -13.84 -3.35 -4.07
N SER A 48 -14.07 -3.17 -2.77
CA SER A 48 -13.14 -3.63 -1.74
C SER A 48 -13.84 -4.33 -0.60
N VAL A 49 -13.11 -5.23 0.04
CA VAL A 49 -13.47 -5.89 1.31
C VAL A 49 -12.38 -5.60 2.30
N HIS A 50 -12.74 -5.01 3.43
CA HIS A 50 -11.80 -4.70 4.51
C HIS A 50 -11.88 -5.79 5.58
N ILE A 51 -10.72 -6.38 5.91
CA ILE A 51 -10.60 -7.41 6.93
C ILE A 51 -9.85 -6.83 8.12
N ALA A 52 -10.52 -6.80 9.26
CA ALA A 52 -9.98 -6.29 10.52
C ALA A 52 -10.12 -7.34 11.61
N GLY A 53 -9.25 -7.26 12.61
CA GLY A 53 -9.29 -8.17 13.76
C GLY A 53 -7.94 -8.29 14.42
N THR A 54 -7.91 -8.96 15.58
CA THR A 54 -6.69 -9.16 16.35
C THR A 54 -5.85 -10.31 15.80
N ASN A 55 -6.51 -11.41 15.41
CA ASN A 55 -5.85 -12.62 14.91
C ASN A 55 -6.48 -13.09 13.60
N GLY A 56 -5.69 -13.76 12.76
CA GLY A 56 -6.18 -14.43 11.57
C GLY A 56 -6.48 -13.51 10.38
N LYS A 57 -6.17 -12.23 10.45
CA LYS A 57 -6.40 -11.28 9.33
C LYS A 57 -5.70 -11.73 8.05
N GLY A 58 -4.42 -12.08 8.16
CA GLY A 58 -3.63 -12.49 7.01
C GLY A 58 -4.18 -13.76 6.36
N SER A 59 -4.46 -14.79 7.17
CA SER A 59 -5.01 -16.05 6.67
C SER A 59 -6.36 -15.85 6.00
N THR A 60 -7.25 -15.09 6.61
CA THR A 60 -8.58 -14.78 6.05
C THR A 60 -8.45 -14.01 4.74
N SER A 61 -7.58 -13.00 4.69
CA SER A 61 -7.37 -12.19 3.49
C SER A 61 -6.84 -13.03 2.33
N HIS A 62 -5.85 -13.87 2.56
CA HIS A 62 -5.30 -14.75 1.54
C HIS A 62 -6.33 -15.79 1.04
N SER A 63 -7.10 -16.37 1.95
CA SER A 63 -8.14 -17.33 1.59
C SER A 63 -9.22 -16.66 0.75
N LEU A 64 -9.69 -15.49 1.14
CA LEU A 64 -10.72 -14.75 0.41
C LEU A 64 -10.22 -14.32 -0.98
N ALA A 65 -8.99 -13.85 -1.08
CA ALA A 65 -8.38 -13.49 -2.35
C ALA A 65 -8.29 -14.70 -3.30
N SER A 66 -7.93 -15.87 -2.78
CA SER A 66 -7.90 -17.11 -3.55
C SER A 66 -9.28 -17.49 -4.10
N VAL A 67 -10.32 -17.33 -3.28
CA VAL A 67 -11.70 -17.62 -3.70
C VAL A 67 -12.14 -16.68 -4.82
N PHE A 68 -11.91 -15.38 -4.68
CA PHE A 68 -12.26 -14.40 -5.73
C PHE A 68 -11.48 -14.64 -7.02
N GLN A 69 -10.20 -14.95 -6.91
CA GLN A 69 -9.36 -15.27 -8.06
C GLN A 69 -9.86 -16.53 -8.78
N ALA A 70 -10.18 -17.59 -8.03
CA ALA A 70 -10.74 -18.82 -8.58
C ALA A 70 -12.09 -18.59 -9.26
N ALA A 71 -12.88 -17.63 -8.77
CA ALA A 71 -14.17 -17.24 -9.37
C ALA A 71 -14.00 -16.37 -10.63
N GLY A 72 -12.77 -16.06 -11.06
CA GLY A 72 -12.51 -15.32 -12.29
C GLY A 72 -12.34 -13.81 -12.12
N PHE A 73 -12.31 -13.31 -10.89
CA PHE A 73 -12.10 -11.89 -10.66
C PHE A 73 -10.61 -11.53 -10.65
N LYS A 74 -10.26 -10.40 -11.26
CA LYS A 74 -8.95 -9.78 -11.06
C LYS A 74 -8.93 -9.26 -9.62
N THR A 75 -8.11 -9.87 -8.78
CA THR A 75 -8.17 -9.66 -7.33
C THR A 75 -6.89 -9.04 -6.81
N GLY A 76 -7.01 -7.81 -6.30
CA GLY A 76 -5.95 -7.16 -5.54
C GLY A 76 -5.96 -7.60 -4.08
N LEU A 77 -4.78 -7.74 -3.49
CA LEU A 77 -4.61 -8.06 -2.07
C LEU A 77 -3.58 -7.12 -1.47
N TYR A 78 -4.00 -6.36 -0.47
CA TYR A 78 -3.10 -5.55 0.35
C TYR A 78 -2.96 -6.18 1.73
N THR A 79 -1.71 -6.40 2.16
CA THR A 79 -1.38 -6.93 3.49
C THR A 79 -0.23 -6.16 4.12
N SER A 80 -0.14 -6.15 5.44
CA SER A 80 0.98 -5.59 6.19
C SER A 80 1.10 -6.27 7.56
N PRO A 81 2.31 -6.33 8.12
CA PRO A 81 3.59 -6.00 7.52
C PRO A 81 4.08 -7.05 6.52
N HIS A 82 5.17 -6.76 5.80
CA HIS A 82 5.85 -7.76 4.97
C HIS A 82 6.90 -8.52 5.79
N LEU A 83 7.29 -9.71 5.32
CA LEU A 83 8.30 -10.53 5.97
C LEU A 83 9.69 -10.35 5.37
N ARG A 84 9.81 -10.39 4.06
CA ARG A 84 11.09 -10.33 3.34
C ARG A 84 11.16 -9.25 2.28
N ASP A 85 10.10 -9.11 1.46
CA ASP A 85 10.07 -8.19 0.34
C ASP A 85 8.91 -7.22 0.50
N PHE A 86 9.19 -5.92 0.40
CA PHE A 86 8.17 -4.87 0.46
C PHE A 86 6.97 -5.18 -0.45
N ARG A 87 7.22 -5.75 -1.63
CA ARG A 87 6.20 -6.04 -2.64
C ARG A 87 5.18 -7.10 -2.21
N GLU A 88 5.46 -7.85 -1.14
CA GLU A 88 4.48 -8.78 -0.54
C GLU A 88 3.22 -8.07 -0.10
N ARG A 89 3.29 -6.78 0.19
CA ARG A 89 2.16 -5.96 0.64
C ARG A 89 1.11 -5.73 -0.43
N ILE A 90 1.49 -5.80 -1.71
CA ILE A 90 0.64 -5.41 -2.83
C ILE A 90 0.70 -6.50 -3.90
N ARG A 91 -0.41 -7.21 -4.09
CA ARG A 91 -0.50 -8.31 -5.06
C ARG A 91 -1.74 -8.19 -5.92
N ILE A 92 -1.62 -8.61 -7.18
CA ILE A 92 -2.78 -8.84 -8.06
C ILE A 92 -2.70 -10.29 -8.54
N ASN A 93 -3.77 -11.04 -8.34
CA ASN A 93 -3.87 -12.46 -8.72
C ASN A 93 -2.68 -13.28 -8.19
N GLY A 94 -2.31 -13.03 -6.93
CA GLY A 94 -1.23 -13.73 -6.25
C GLY A 94 0.17 -13.27 -6.60
N GLN A 95 0.33 -12.36 -7.55
CA GLN A 95 1.64 -11.86 -7.98
C GLN A 95 1.95 -10.50 -7.36
N MET A 96 3.15 -10.36 -6.82
CA MET A 96 3.61 -9.11 -6.22
C MET A 96 3.69 -8.00 -7.27
N ILE A 97 3.44 -6.76 -6.83
CA ILE A 97 3.65 -5.57 -7.67
C ILE A 97 5.06 -5.57 -8.25
N PRO A 98 5.23 -5.31 -9.57
CA PRO A 98 6.56 -5.23 -10.16
C PRO A 98 7.43 -4.13 -9.54
N GLU A 99 8.74 -4.36 -9.46
CA GLU A 99 9.68 -3.37 -8.95
C GLU A 99 9.56 -2.02 -9.68
N ASP A 100 9.42 -2.06 -10.99
CA ASP A 100 9.29 -0.86 -11.82
C ASP A 100 8.06 -0.02 -11.45
N ASN A 101 6.96 -0.67 -11.07
CA ASN A 101 5.77 0.04 -10.63
C ASN A 101 5.99 0.77 -9.31
N VAL A 102 6.72 0.16 -8.38
CA VAL A 102 7.10 0.80 -7.11
C VAL A 102 7.99 2.02 -7.38
N VAL A 103 9.02 1.85 -8.19
CA VAL A 103 9.95 2.94 -8.55
C VAL A 103 9.19 4.09 -9.22
N THR A 104 8.38 3.78 -10.23
CA THR A 104 7.63 4.78 -10.98
C THR A 104 6.68 5.56 -10.06
N PHE A 105 5.96 4.89 -9.18
CA PHE A 105 5.06 5.55 -8.25
C PHE A 105 5.81 6.55 -7.36
N ILE A 106 6.91 6.12 -6.78
CA ILE A 106 7.70 6.98 -5.91
C ILE A 106 8.30 8.15 -6.69
N GLU A 107 8.90 7.91 -7.85
CA GLU A 107 9.48 9.00 -8.66
C GLU A 107 8.46 10.05 -9.04
N GLN A 108 7.24 9.63 -9.38
CA GLN A 108 6.18 10.54 -9.78
C GLN A 108 5.59 11.34 -8.61
N HIS A 109 5.57 10.77 -7.40
CA HIS A 109 4.80 11.32 -6.30
C HIS A 109 5.61 11.69 -5.06
N LYS A 110 6.91 11.38 -5.01
CA LYS A 110 7.73 11.58 -3.80
C LYS A 110 7.63 13.00 -3.22
N GLN A 111 7.60 14.02 -4.07
CA GLN A 111 7.48 15.41 -3.61
C GLN A 111 6.17 15.60 -2.85
N LYS A 112 5.06 15.11 -3.39
CA LYS A 112 3.75 15.23 -2.74
C LYS A 112 3.68 14.43 -1.45
N LEU A 113 4.29 13.24 -1.43
CA LEU A 113 4.37 12.41 -0.23
C LEU A 113 5.13 13.12 0.90
N GLU A 114 6.21 13.81 0.57
CA GLU A 114 6.96 14.61 1.54
C GLU A 114 6.18 15.85 2.00
N GLU A 115 5.56 16.58 1.08
CA GLU A 115 4.78 17.79 1.40
C GLU A 115 3.64 17.49 2.38
N LEU A 116 2.97 16.37 2.21
CA LEU A 116 1.87 15.94 3.09
C LEU A 116 2.35 15.26 4.36
N GLU A 117 3.65 15.03 4.48
CA GLU A 117 4.23 14.30 5.62
C GLU A 117 3.54 12.95 5.85
N LEU A 118 3.27 12.21 4.76
CA LEU A 118 2.63 10.90 4.83
C LEU A 118 3.46 9.92 5.66
N SER A 119 2.78 9.08 6.43
CA SER A 119 3.42 7.93 7.04
C SER A 119 3.74 6.87 5.98
N PHE A 120 4.66 5.97 6.32
CA PHE A 120 4.98 4.83 5.48
C PHE A 120 3.73 4.01 5.16
N PHE A 121 2.87 3.76 6.17
CA PHE A 121 1.63 3.01 5.98
C PHE A 121 0.68 3.71 4.99
N GLU A 122 0.44 5.01 5.18
CA GLU A 122 -0.43 5.78 4.28
C GLU A 122 0.06 5.75 2.84
N MET A 123 1.38 5.86 2.65
CA MET A 123 2.00 5.76 1.32
C MET A 123 1.77 4.39 0.70
N THR A 124 1.91 3.30 1.47
CA THR A 124 1.69 1.97 0.94
C THR A 124 0.24 1.73 0.52
N VAL A 125 -0.72 2.28 1.27
CA VAL A 125 -2.14 2.22 0.91
C VAL A 125 -2.39 2.99 -0.39
N ALA A 126 -1.86 4.20 -0.50
CA ALA A 126 -2.00 5.02 -1.70
C ALA A 126 -1.42 4.32 -2.94
N MET A 127 -0.23 3.74 -2.80
CA MET A 127 0.42 2.98 -3.88
C MET A 127 -0.43 1.77 -4.29
N ALA A 128 -0.96 1.02 -3.31
CA ALA A 128 -1.79 -0.14 -3.57
C ALA A 128 -3.06 0.25 -4.33
N PHE A 129 -3.76 1.28 -3.87
CA PHE A 129 -4.99 1.73 -4.50
C PHE A 129 -4.75 2.24 -5.93
N ASP A 130 -3.68 3.00 -6.13
CA ASP A 130 -3.29 3.45 -7.47
C ASP A 130 -3.02 2.26 -8.39
N TYR A 131 -2.28 1.27 -7.90
CA TYR A 131 -1.96 0.07 -8.67
C TYR A 131 -3.22 -0.77 -8.98
N PHE A 132 -4.10 -0.95 -8.00
CA PHE A 132 -5.33 -1.73 -8.19
C PHE A 132 -6.32 -1.08 -9.16
N SER A 133 -6.27 0.25 -9.29
CA SER A 133 -7.18 1.00 -10.15
C SER A 133 -6.82 0.90 -11.64
N LYS A 134 -5.63 0.45 -11.96
CA LYS A 134 -5.12 0.29 -13.34
C LYS A 134 -5.32 -1.13 -13.82
#